data_7ad304f9ce76be3c97bc47bcd36e9e18
#
_entry.id   7ad304f9ce76be3c97bc47bcd36e9e18
#
_cell.length_a   1.000
_cell.length_b   1.000
_cell.length_c   1.000
_cell.angle_alpha   90.00
_cell.angle_beta   90.00
_cell.angle_gamma   90.00
#
_symmetry.space_group_name_H-M   'P 1'
#
loop_
_entity.id
_entity.type
_entity.pdbx_description
1 polymer ?
#
loop_
_entity_poly.entity_id
_entity_poly.type
_entity_poly.pdbx_seq_one_letter_code
_entity_poly.pdbx_strand_id
1 'polypeptide(L)'
;MIDILPTLALCTQRACPDKKTVRHWELVLAARRVLCRVEDGSRLLVAPALARLAVAEIVAYEAENLPPRYPVPLPDNTWVSMLVIALFLGASFWVDGQGLGEHLTWYAAGQADARSILEGQWWRCVTALFLHADAGHLLANAAALAVLASMLCRRLGSGLVWGLFLFSGGLGNALNAWAQGPDHLSIGA
;
A
#
# COMPACT_ATOMS: atom_id res chain seq x y z
N MET A 1 -44.39 23.79 10.79
CA MET A 1 -43.10 23.15 10.49
C MET A 1 -42.22 24.17 9.80
N ILE A 2 -40.90 24.11 9.99
CA ILE A 2 -39.94 24.99 9.33
C ILE A 2 -38.97 24.14 8.48
N ASP A 3 -38.53 24.72 7.39
CA ASP A 3 -37.55 24.07 6.52
C ASP A 3 -36.11 24.29 7.07
N ILE A 4 -35.41 23.21 7.29
CA ILE A 4 -34.05 23.24 7.83
C ILE A 4 -32.97 23.08 6.75
N LEU A 5 -33.34 22.80 5.49
CA LEU A 5 -32.36 22.62 4.41
C LEU A 5 -31.46 23.84 4.19
N PRO A 6 -31.94 25.10 4.22
CA PRO A 6 -31.05 26.25 4.07
C PRO A 6 -29.97 26.30 5.16
N THR A 7 -30.32 25.97 6.40
CA THR A 7 -29.36 25.92 7.52
C THR A 7 -28.37 24.76 7.36
N LEU A 8 -28.85 23.59 6.93
CA LEU A 8 -27.98 22.43 6.67
C LEU A 8 -27.00 22.69 5.52
N ALA A 9 -27.45 23.35 4.46
CA ALA A 9 -26.58 23.72 3.35
C ALA A 9 -25.37 24.57 3.82
N LEU A 10 -25.64 25.51 4.72
CA LEU A 10 -24.55 26.32 5.33
C LEU A 10 -23.64 25.50 6.26
N CYS A 11 -24.22 24.65 7.11
CA CYS A 11 -23.45 23.88 8.09
C CYS A 11 -22.63 22.74 7.47
N THR A 12 -23.14 22.10 6.39
CA THR A 12 -22.49 20.95 5.73
C THR A 12 -21.67 21.35 4.51
N GLN A 13 -21.61 22.65 4.18
CA GLN A 13 -20.95 23.18 2.97
C GLN A 13 -21.47 22.57 1.66
N ARG A 14 -22.69 22.01 1.66
CA ARG A 14 -23.36 21.46 0.48
C ARG A 14 -24.39 22.47 -0.02
N ALA A 15 -24.03 23.23 -1.03
CA ALA A 15 -24.87 24.32 -1.55
C ALA A 15 -26.27 23.86 -2.02
N CYS A 16 -26.41 22.65 -2.56
CA CYS A 16 -27.68 22.05 -2.97
C CYS A 16 -27.63 20.54 -2.74
N PRO A 17 -28.19 20.02 -1.63
CA PRO A 17 -28.29 18.58 -1.44
C PRO A 17 -29.25 17.99 -2.47
N ASP A 18 -28.85 16.90 -3.11
CA ASP A 18 -29.70 16.16 -4.04
C ASP A 18 -30.83 15.42 -3.28
N LYS A 19 -31.86 14.99 -4.02
CA LYS A 19 -33.02 14.27 -3.44
C LYS A 19 -32.59 13.02 -2.65
N LYS A 20 -31.51 12.37 -3.03
CA LYS A 20 -30.97 11.19 -2.35
C LYS A 20 -30.41 11.55 -0.98
N THR A 21 -29.65 12.63 -0.90
CA THR A 21 -29.09 13.16 0.36
C THR A 21 -30.20 13.60 1.31
N VAL A 22 -31.22 14.33 0.81
CA VAL A 22 -32.34 14.74 1.64
C VAL A 22 -33.11 13.54 2.22
N ARG A 23 -33.33 12.51 1.41
CA ARG A 23 -33.96 11.27 1.87
C ARG A 23 -33.08 10.51 2.88
N HIS A 24 -31.77 10.57 2.72
CA HIS A 24 -30.85 9.99 3.69
C HIS A 24 -30.93 10.71 5.04
N TRP A 25 -30.97 12.04 5.03
CA TRP A 25 -31.14 12.82 6.24
C TRP A 25 -32.51 12.60 6.92
N GLU A 26 -33.57 12.36 6.14
CA GLU A 26 -34.87 11.94 6.68
C GLU A 26 -34.72 10.63 7.48
N LEU A 27 -34.00 9.64 6.96
CA LEU A 27 -33.74 8.37 7.67
C LEU A 27 -32.92 8.56 8.95
N VAL A 28 -31.92 9.45 8.91
CA VAL A 28 -31.11 9.80 10.10
C VAL A 28 -32.01 10.39 11.19
N LEU A 29 -32.86 11.34 10.85
CA LEU A 29 -33.78 11.95 11.79
C LEU A 29 -34.82 10.94 12.32
N ALA A 30 -35.35 10.07 11.47
CA ALA A 30 -36.26 9.00 11.87
C ALA A 30 -35.58 8.02 12.86
N ALA A 31 -34.34 7.65 12.64
CA ALA A 31 -33.54 6.80 13.56
C ALA A 31 -33.37 7.47 14.95
N ARG A 32 -33.29 8.79 14.99
CA ARG A 32 -33.21 9.61 16.22
C ARG A 32 -34.57 9.98 16.78
N ARG A 33 -35.66 9.45 16.21
CA ARG A 33 -37.09 9.75 16.61
C ARG A 33 -37.46 11.23 16.49
N VAL A 34 -36.82 11.95 15.59
CA VAL A 34 -37.14 13.32 15.25
C VAL A 34 -38.15 13.30 14.10
N LEU A 35 -39.39 13.74 14.37
CA LEU A 35 -40.44 13.79 13.36
C LEU A 35 -40.09 14.85 12.31
N CYS A 36 -39.97 14.43 11.07
CA CYS A 36 -39.70 15.27 9.91
C CYS A 36 -40.62 14.89 8.74
N ARG A 37 -40.72 15.76 7.75
CA ARG A 37 -41.44 15.54 6.50
C ARG A 37 -40.64 16.11 5.35
N VAL A 38 -40.44 15.29 4.32
CA VAL A 38 -39.84 15.74 3.08
C VAL A 38 -40.90 16.14 2.08
N GLU A 39 -40.85 17.36 1.55
CA GLU A 39 -41.71 17.85 0.49
C GLU A 39 -40.91 18.01 -0.82
N ASP A 40 -41.45 17.43 -1.90
CA ASP A 40 -40.88 17.46 -3.27
C ASP A 40 -39.38 17.05 -3.38
N GLY A 41 -38.86 16.43 -2.34
CA GLY A 41 -37.42 16.05 -2.26
C GLY A 41 -36.47 17.25 -2.19
N SER A 42 -37.00 18.46 -1.92
CA SER A 42 -36.27 19.72 -1.88
C SER A 42 -36.49 20.54 -0.61
N ARG A 43 -37.30 20.04 0.32
CA ARG A 43 -37.57 20.65 1.62
C ARG A 43 -37.54 19.57 2.71
N LEU A 44 -36.91 19.88 3.82
CA LEU A 44 -36.90 19.01 5.01
C LEU A 44 -37.51 19.76 6.17
N LEU A 45 -38.78 19.46 6.43
CA LEU A 45 -39.63 20.16 7.39
C LEU A 45 -39.58 19.47 8.75
N VAL A 46 -39.31 20.24 9.80
CA VAL A 46 -39.34 19.78 11.19
C VAL A 46 -40.12 20.73 12.08
N ALA A 47 -40.56 20.28 13.24
CA ALA A 47 -41.18 21.15 14.24
C ALA A 47 -40.18 22.24 14.70
N PRO A 48 -40.57 23.49 14.87
CA PRO A 48 -39.66 24.58 15.25
C PRO A 48 -38.87 24.28 16.53
N ALA A 49 -39.47 23.63 17.50
CA ALA A 49 -38.80 23.23 18.75
C ALA A 49 -37.70 22.21 18.56
N LEU A 50 -37.75 21.41 17.49
CA LEU A 50 -36.78 20.35 17.21
C LEU A 50 -35.75 20.75 16.15
N ALA A 51 -35.83 21.92 15.55
CA ALA A 51 -35.01 22.34 14.43
C ALA A 51 -33.49 22.34 14.78
N ARG A 52 -33.14 22.87 15.93
CA ARG A 52 -31.74 22.89 16.38
C ARG A 52 -31.18 21.47 16.60
N LEU A 53 -31.99 20.58 17.18
CA LEU A 53 -31.62 19.18 17.39
C LEU A 53 -31.45 18.47 16.05
N ALA A 54 -32.43 18.63 15.13
CA ALA A 54 -32.37 18.02 13.81
C ALA A 54 -31.12 18.44 13.01
N VAL A 55 -30.77 19.71 13.03
CA VAL A 55 -29.52 20.21 12.39
C VAL A 55 -28.29 19.61 13.04
N ALA A 56 -28.24 19.59 14.37
CA ALA A 56 -27.08 19.04 15.09
C ALA A 56 -26.86 17.53 14.79
N GLU A 57 -27.96 16.75 14.77
CA GLU A 57 -27.86 15.30 14.46
C GLU A 57 -27.40 15.04 13.03
N ILE A 58 -27.88 15.81 12.05
CA ILE A 58 -27.44 15.66 10.66
C ILE A 58 -25.99 16.09 10.50
N VAL A 59 -25.56 17.21 11.11
CA VAL A 59 -24.17 17.67 11.05
C VAL A 59 -23.22 16.65 11.69
N ALA A 60 -23.59 16.09 12.85
CA ALA A 60 -22.82 15.03 13.50
C ALA A 60 -22.73 13.79 12.60
N TYR A 61 -23.83 13.36 12.02
CA TYR A 61 -23.86 12.25 11.07
C TYR A 61 -22.94 12.48 9.86
N GLU A 62 -23.01 13.64 9.24
CA GLU A 62 -22.12 13.98 8.10
C GLU A 62 -20.65 14.00 8.51
N ALA A 63 -20.33 14.48 9.71
CA ALA A 63 -18.97 14.50 10.22
C ALA A 63 -18.41 13.07 10.49
N GLU A 64 -19.25 12.17 11.01
CA GLU A 64 -18.89 10.77 11.25
C GLU A 64 -18.78 9.96 9.94
N ASN A 65 -19.58 10.32 8.93
CA ASN A 65 -19.65 9.61 7.64
C ASN A 65 -18.98 10.35 6.49
N LEU A 66 -17.96 11.14 6.77
CA LEU A 66 -17.12 11.72 5.72
C LEU A 66 -16.57 10.60 4.83
N PRO A 67 -16.63 10.74 3.49
CA PRO A 67 -16.04 9.76 2.62
C PRO A 67 -14.55 9.58 2.99
N PRO A 68 -14.07 8.34 3.06
CA PRO A 68 -12.67 8.09 3.41
C PRO A 68 -11.79 8.92 2.47
N ARG A 69 -10.89 9.71 3.03
CA ARG A 69 -9.87 10.42 2.26
C ARG A 69 -8.91 9.37 1.71
N TYR A 70 -9.19 8.87 0.52
CA TYR A 70 -8.21 8.05 -0.18
C TYR A 70 -6.97 8.91 -0.44
N PRO A 71 -5.77 8.45 -0.07
CA PRO A 71 -4.56 9.16 -0.44
C PRO A 71 -4.53 9.30 -1.96
N VAL A 72 -4.15 10.49 -2.44
CA VAL A 72 -3.99 10.74 -3.87
C VAL A 72 -3.01 9.71 -4.41
N PRO A 73 -3.38 8.93 -5.44
CA PRO A 73 -2.47 7.95 -6.01
C PRO A 73 -1.19 8.65 -6.46
N LEU A 74 -0.04 8.09 -6.08
CA LEU A 74 1.24 8.55 -6.61
C LEU A 74 1.31 8.31 -8.12
N PRO A 75 2.11 9.09 -8.87
CA PRO A 75 2.29 8.88 -10.29
C PRO A 75 2.64 7.42 -10.59
N ASP A 76 2.04 6.84 -11.63
CA ASP A 76 2.30 5.46 -12.01
C ASP A 76 3.71 5.35 -12.61
N ASN A 77 4.64 4.90 -11.79
CA ASN A 77 6.03 4.62 -12.15
C ASN A 77 6.27 3.13 -12.35
N THR A 78 5.28 2.38 -12.83
CA THR A 78 5.38 0.93 -13.08
C THR A 78 6.57 0.60 -14.01
N TRP A 79 6.89 1.49 -14.96
CA TRP A 79 8.06 1.32 -15.83
C TRP A 79 9.38 1.21 -15.07
N VAL A 80 9.53 1.91 -13.92
CA VAL A 80 10.73 1.81 -13.05
C VAL A 80 10.84 0.39 -12.50
N SER A 81 9.72 -0.17 -12.02
CA SER A 81 9.70 -1.54 -11.53
C SER A 81 10.02 -2.56 -12.62
N MET A 82 9.49 -2.36 -13.84
CA MET A 82 9.84 -3.20 -14.98
C MET A 82 11.32 -3.13 -15.32
N LEU A 83 11.91 -1.94 -15.30
CA LEU A 83 13.34 -1.76 -15.53
C LEU A 83 14.19 -2.47 -14.46
N VAL A 84 13.85 -2.30 -13.17
CA VAL A 84 14.56 -2.94 -12.06
C VAL A 84 14.48 -4.47 -12.18
N ILE A 85 13.31 -5.02 -12.49
CA ILE A 85 13.13 -6.47 -12.68
C ILE A 85 13.91 -6.95 -13.90
N ALA A 86 13.90 -6.19 -15.01
CA ALA A 86 14.69 -6.54 -16.21
C ALA A 86 16.19 -6.54 -15.93
N LEU A 87 16.69 -5.56 -15.17
CA LEU A 87 18.09 -5.52 -14.75
C LEU A 87 18.43 -6.68 -13.80
N PHE A 88 17.54 -7.02 -12.89
CA PHE A 88 17.67 -8.15 -11.99
C PHE A 88 17.78 -9.48 -12.75
N LEU A 89 16.83 -9.74 -13.67
CA LEU A 89 16.85 -10.92 -14.54
C LEU A 89 18.11 -10.93 -15.42
N GLY A 90 18.47 -9.79 -16.02
CA GLY A 90 19.66 -9.67 -16.87
C GLY A 90 20.95 -9.97 -16.12
N ALA A 91 21.09 -9.48 -14.88
CA ALA A 91 22.25 -9.78 -14.04
C ALA A 91 22.33 -11.28 -13.69
N SER A 92 21.20 -11.89 -13.34
CA SER A 92 21.13 -13.32 -13.02
C SER A 92 21.49 -14.18 -14.24
N PHE A 93 20.89 -13.90 -15.41
CA PHE A 93 21.23 -14.60 -16.66
C PHE A 93 22.69 -14.37 -17.09
N TRP A 94 23.24 -13.17 -16.82
CA TRP A 94 24.66 -12.91 -17.08
C TRP A 94 25.55 -13.85 -16.25
N VAL A 95 25.29 -13.97 -14.94
CA VAL A 95 26.08 -14.85 -14.05
C VAL A 95 25.92 -16.31 -14.46
N ASP A 96 24.71 -16.76 -14.77
CA ASP A 96 24.42 -18.14 -15.18
C ASP A 96 24.99 -18.48 -16.57
N GLY A 97 25.13 -17.50 -17.45
CA GLY A 97 25.67 -17.64 -18.81
C GLY A 97 27.20 -17.74 -18.88
N GLN A 98 27.88 -17.48 -17.76
CA GLN A 98 29.34 -17.66 -17.72
C GLN A 98 29.71 -19.14 -17.73
N GLY A 99 30.91 -19.46 -18.20
CA GLY A 99 31.42 -20.84 -18.15
C GLY A 99 31.52 -21.37 -16.70
N LEU A 100 31.45 -22.68 -16.52
CA LEU A 100 31.39 -23.34 -15.20
C LEU A 100 32.43 -22.81 -14.18
N GLY A 101 33.63 -22.49 -14.63
CA GLY A 101 34.67 -21.94 -13.75
C GLY A 101 34.35 -20.53 -13.23
N GLU A 102 33.85 -19.64 -14.10
CA GLU A 102 33.51 -18.28 -13.73
C GLU A 102 32.22 -18.23 -12.93
N HIS A 103 31.22 -19.05 -13.28
CA HIS A 103 30.00 -19.20 -12.52
C HIS A 103 30.27 -19.56 -11.06
N LEU A 104 31.12 -20.56 -10.81
CA LEU A 104 31.53 -20.97 -9.45
C LEU A 104 32.22 -19.83 -8.69
N THR A 105 33.04 -19.01 -9.37
CA THR A 105 33.69 -17.86 -8.72
C THR A 105 32.72 -16.77 -8.34
N TRP A 106 31.73 -16.48 -9.17
CA TRP A 106 30.66 -15.52 -8.85
C TRP A 106 29.81 -15.96 -7.65
N TYR A 107 29.43 -17.25 -7.61
CA TYR A 107 28.73 -17.81 -6.46
C TYR A 107 29.57 -17.79 -5.19
N ALA A 108 30.82 -18.23 -5.26
CA ALA A 108 31.74 -18.22 -4.11
C ALA A 108 31.97 -16.80 -3.56
N ALA A 109 32.02 -15.79 -4.46
CA ALA A 109 32.24 -14.41 -4.06
C ALA A 109 30.94 -13.72 -3.52
N GLY A 110 29.79 -14.11 -4.03
CA GLY A 110 28.52 -13.38 -3.81
C GLY A 110 27.50 -14.04 -2.88
N GLN A 111 27.58 -15.36 -2.66
CA GLN A 111 26.64 -16.08 -1.79
C GLN A 111 26.72 -15.61 -0.34
N ALA A 112 25.60 -15.73 0.39
CA ALA A 112 25.55 -15.43 1.81
C ALA A 112 26.21 -16.55 2.61
N ASP A 113 27.52 -16.50 2.68
CA ASP A 113 28.34 -17.32 3.54
C ASP A 113 28.36 -16.71 4.94
N ALA A 114 27.75 -17.40 5.89
CA ALA A 114 27.59 -16.92 7.25
C ALA A 114 28.91 -16.58 7.93
N ARG A 115 29.97 -17.41 7.74
CA ARG A 115 31.29 -17.14 8.30
C ARG A 115 31.86 -15.83 7.75
N SER A 116 31.88 -15.68 6.44
CA SER A 116 32.39 -14.48 5.78
C SER A 116 31.62 -13.23 6.17
N ILE A 117 30.29 -13.32 6.31
CA ILE A 117 29.44 -12.19 6.76
C ILE A 117 29.80 -11.79 8.18
N LEU A 118 29.94 -12.75 9.09
CA LEU A 118 30.30 -12.49 10.49
C LEU A 118 31.74 -11.97 10.64
N GLU A 119 32.64 -12.30 9.70
CA GLU A 119 34.02 -11.77 9.59
C GLU A 119 34.07 -10.38 8.94
N GLY A 120 32.91 -9.80 8.55
CA GLY A 120 32.81 -8.42 8.06
C GLY A 120 32.57 -8.27 6.55
N GLN A 121 32.32 -9.34 5.80
CA GLN A 121 31.96 -9.28 4.38
C GLN A 121 30.45 -9.03 4.21
N TRP A 122 29.95 -7.93 4.82
CA TRP A 122 28.53 -7.61 4.87
C TRP A 122 27.86 -7.42 3.49
N TRP A 123 28.61 -7.06 2.43
CA TRP A 123 28.08 -6.95 1.08
C TRP A 123 27.43 -8.24 0.58
N ARG A 124 27.86 -9.40 1.09
CA ARG A 124 27.28 -10.70 0.76
C ARG A 124 25.81 -10.82 1.11
N CYS A 125 25.35 -10.06 2.11
CA CYS A 125 23.93 -9.99 2.44
C CYS A 125 23.08 -9.42 1.29
N VAL A 126 23.66 -8.54 0.49
CA VAL A 126 23.00 -7.91 -0.66
C VAL A 126 23.27 -8.68 -1.95
N THR A 127 24.51 -9.07 -2.20
CA THR A 127 24.87 -9.78 -3.45
C THR A 127 24.19 -11.13 -3.59
N ALA A 128 23.98 -11.84 -2.48
CA ALA A 128 23.25 -13.10 -2.48
C ALA A 128 21.80 -12.99 -3.01
N LEU A 129 21.18 -11.83 -2.91
CA LEU A 129 19.82 -11.60 -3.44
C LEU A 129 19.74 -11.72 -4.97
N PHE A 130 20.87 -11.56 -5.64
CA PHE A 130 20.97 -11.65 -7.11
C PHE A 130 21.40 -13.05 -7.61
N LEU A 131 21.72 -13.96 -6.70
CA LEU A 131 22.10 -15.33 -7.02
C LEU A 131 20.91 -16.27 -6.79
N HIS A 132 20.68 -17.19 -7.72
CA HIS A 132 19.55 -18.11 -7.67
C HIS A 132 20.00 -19.54 -7.92
N ALA A 133 19.41 -20.48 -7.20
CA ALA A 133 19.75 -21.89 -7.32
C ALA A 133 19.42 -22.46 -8.70
N ASP A 134 18.32 -21.98 -9.29
CA ASP A 134 17.82 -22.41 -10.59
C ASP A 134 16.88 -21.36 -11.22
N ALA A 135 16.57 -21.56 -12.50
CA ALA A 135 15.70 -20.66 -13.25
C ALA A 135 14.26 -20.61 -12.71
N GLY A 136 13.77 -21.68 -12.12
CA GLY A 136 12.42 -21.72 -11.52
C GLY A 136 12.35 -20.80 -10.30
N HIS A 137 13.34 -20.84 -9.43
CA HIS A 137 13.47 -19.96 -8.27
C HIS A 137 13.59 -18.48 -8.73
N LEU A 138 14.45 -18.19 -9.71
CA LEU A 138 14.59 -16.85 -10.29
C LEU A 138 13.24 -16.31 -10.82
N LEU A 139 12.53 -17.11 -11.61
CA LEU A 139 11.24 -16.70 -12.18
C LEU A 139 10.16 -16.51 -11.12
N ALA A 140 10.11 -17.36 -10.11
CA ALA A 140 9.17 -17.21 -8.99
C ALA A 140 9.40 -15.91 -8.22
N ASN A 141 10.67 -15.58 -7.91
CA ASN A 141 11.04 -14.32 -7.25
C ASN A 141 10.73 -13.11 -8.14
N ALA A 142 11.05 -13.16 -9.43
CA ALA A 142 10.73 -12.09 -10.37
C ALA A 142 9.21 -11.86 -10.49
N ALA A 143 8.41 -12.91 -10.55
CA ALA A 143 6.95 -12.81 -10.60
C ALA A 143 6.38 -12.21 -9.29
N ALA A 144 6.85 -12.67 -8.14
CA ALA A 144 6.44 -12.12 -6.84
C ALA A 144 6.80 -10.63 -6.73
N LEU A 145 8.04 -10.26 -7.11
CA LEU A 145 8.47 -8.86 -7.14
C LEU A 145 7.63 -8.03 -8.11
N ALA A 146 7.31 -8.54 -9.31
CA ALA A 146 6.49 -7.82 -10.28
C ALA A 146 5.10 -7.48 -9.72
N VAL A 147 4.46 -8.42 -9.04
CA VAL A 147 3.15 -8.21 -8.43
C VAL A 147 3.24 -7.28 -7.22
N LEU A 148 4.10 -7.60 -6.25
CA LEU A 148 4.20 -6.87 -4.99
C LEU A 148 4.74 -5.45 -5.20
N ALA A 149 5.79 -5.28 -6.03
CA ALA A 149 6.34 -3.97 -6.33
C ALA A 149 5.31 -3.08 -7.04
N SER A 150 4.57 -3.62 -8.02
CA SER A 150 3.53 -2.86 -8.73
C SER A 150 2.43 -2.37 -7.80
N MET A 151 2.00 -3.19 -6.84
CA MET A 151 1.00 -2.82 -5.85
C MET A 151 1.51 -1.77 -4.85
N LEU A 152 2.72 -1.96 -4.34
CA LEU A 152 3.29 -1.11 -3.29
C LEU A 152 3.79 0.23 -3.86
N CYS A 153 4.38 0.25 -5.05
CA CYS A 153 4.89 1.48 -5.67
C CYS A 153 3.79 2.51 -5.91
N ARG A 154 2.57 2.09 -6.19
CA ARG A 154 1.40 2.97 -6.32
C ARG A 154 0.99 3.63 -5.00
N ARG A 155 1.36 3.06 -3.87
CA ARG A 155 1.01 3.54 -2.52
C ARG A 155 2.14 4.30 -1.85
N LEU A 156 3.36 3.81 -1.99
CA LEU A 156 4.53 4.25 -1.23
C LEU A 156 5.60 4.95 -2.10
N GLY A 157 5.47 4.86 -3.43
CA GLY A 157 6.48 5.32 -4.37
C GLY A 157 7.59 4.29 -4.62
N SER A 158 8.13 4.29 -5.85
CA SER A 158 9.09 3.27 -6.31
C SER A 158 10.40 3.28 -5.51
N GLY A 159 10.93 4.45 -5.17
CA GLY A 159 12.20 4.56 -4.43
C GLY A 159 12.13 3.89 -3.04
N LEU A 160 11.08 4.20 -2.28
CA LEU A 160 10.90 3.61 -0.95
C LEU A 160 10.67 2.10 -1.03
N VAL A 161 9.85 1.64 -1.98
CA VAL A 161 9.54 0.21 -2.13
C VAL A 161 10.78 -0.60 -2.47
N TRP A 162 11.56 -0.18 -3.47
CA TRP A 162 12.78 -0.88 -3.85
C TRP A 162 13.86 -0.80 -2.77
N GLY A 163 13.96 0.33 -2.06
CA GLY A 163 14.82 0.46 -0.88
C GLY A 163 14.44 -0.52 0.22
N LEU A 164 13.13 -0.68 0.51
CA LEU A 164 12.63 -1.64 1.49
C LEU A 164 12.90 -3.09 1.08
N PHE A 165 12.74 -3.45 -0.20
CA PHE A 165 13.07 -4.80 -0.67
C PHE A 165 14.55 -5.13 -0.48
N LEU A 166 15.45 -4.23 -0.90
CA LEU A 166 16.90 -4.44 -0.70
C LEU A 166 17.28 -4.51 0.78
N PHE A 167 16.74 -3.61 1.59
CA PHE A 167 17.01 -3.58 3.02
C PHE A 167 16.49 -4.82 3.73
N SER A 168 15.23 -5.22 3.47
CA SER A 168 14.62 -6.39 4.12
C SER A 168 15.32 -7.69 3.70
N GLY A 169 15.65 -7.85 2.42
CA GLY A 169 16.38 -9.01 1.92
C GLY A 169 17.80 -9.08 2.51
N GLY A 170 18.55 -7.97 2.49
CA GLY A 170 19.86 -7.89 3.10
C GLY A 170 19.85 -8.15 4.61
N LEU A 171 18.89 -7.59 5.33
CA LEU A 171 18.70 -7.84 6.75
C LEU A 171 18.31 -9.30 7.02
N GLY A 172 17.47 -9.91 6.15
CA GLY A 172 17.12 -11.33 6.24
C GLY A 172 18.35 -12.22 6.14
N ASN A 173 19.24 -11.97 5.17
CA ASN A 173 20.50 -12.72 5.03
C ASN A 173 21.44 -12.49 6.22
N ALA A 174 21.53 -11.27 6.76
CA ALA A 174 22.34 -10.99 7.94
C ALA A 174 21.84 -11.72 9.18
N LEU A 175 20.53 -11.69 9.42
CA LEU A 175 19.91 -12.41 10.53
C LEU A 175 20.03 -13.92 10.38
N ASN A 176 19.91 -14.44 9.15
CA ASN A 176 20.10 -15.86 8.85
C ASN A 176 21.53 -16.29 9.14
N ALA A 177 22.53 -15.53 8.72
CA ALA A 177 23.94 -15.79 9.02
C ALA A 177 24.22 -15.82 10.53
N TRP A 178 23.61 -14.91 11.27
CA TRP A 178 23.75 -14.87 12.72
C TRP A 178 23.06 -16.03 13.43
N ALA A 179 21.84 -16.42 12.97
CA ALA A 179 21.02 -17.42 13.64
C ALA A 179 21.44 -18.86 13.33
N GLN A 180 21.90 -19.14 12.10
CA GLN A 180 22.25 -20.50 11.65
C GLN A 180 23.68 -20.91 11.98
N GLY A 181 24.54 -19.94 12.30
CA GLY A 181 25.95 -20.19 12.61
C GLY A 181 26.86 -20.22 11.38
N PRO A 182 28.19 -20.31 11.63
CA PRO A 182 29.23 -19.99 10.60
C PRO A 182 29.33 -20.96 9.42
N ASP A 183 28.76 -22.15 9.52
CA ASP A 183 28.85 -23.16 8.44
C ASP A 183 27.64 -23.11 7.48
N HIS A 184 26.76 -22.12 7.64
CA HIS A 184 25.58 -21.97 6.81
C HIS A 184 25.87 -21.17 5.54
N LEU A 185 25.37 -21.67 4.41
CA LEU A 185 25.43 -21.03 3.10
C LEU A 185 24.00 -20.83 2.58
N SER A 186 23.68 -19.63 2.06
CA SER A 186 22.41 -19.39 1.39
C SER A 186 22.60 -18.56 0.11
N ILE A 187 21.68 -18.75 -0.83
CA ILE A 187 21.57 -18.01 -2.09
C ILE A 187 20.11 -17.66 -2.35
N GLY A 188 19.90 -16.48 -2.93
CA GLY A 188 18.57 -15.95 -3.21
C GLY A 188 17.94 -15.26 -2.00
N ALA A 189 16.66 -14.91 -2.18
CA ALA A 189 15.81 -14.24 -1.17
C ALA A 189 14.56 -15.07 -0.92
#